data_170d7b5f3f4f3539ec35417b436fed08
#
_entry.id   170d7b5f3f4f3539ec35417b436fed08
#
_cell.length_a   1.000
_cell.length_b   1.000
_cell.length_c   1.000
_cell.angle_alpha   90.00
_cell.angle_beta   90.00
_cell.angle_gamma   90.00
#
_symmetry.space_group_name_H-M   'P 1'
#
loop_
_entity.id
_entity.type
_entity.pdbx_description
1 polymer ?
#
loop_
_entity_poly.entity_id
_entity_poly.type
_entity_poly.pdbx_seq_one_letter_code
_entity_poly.pdbx_strand_id
1 'polypeptide(L)'
;MKIPITQSKEWQTLQNDLKETSFFEKNEIYQYLAILKKTPVGNYLFLPYGPVADTREAIQQAIRSVTELAKKHNCIFIRIEPQLDDCAKYLDKIAKKVKDISPIDTWILDLTPDEATLISNFTQGTRTCYHNVPKRGLAVETTKDQDGIKHLISLQNQIFKKKHLTGYDENYLKTELAQPFATLYLVKYHHPDTNPTNPEEQTTDPIPEDGQVIAASLFFDHDDTRYYMQSASDQRYRKLPATVALLTSAIFDAKRKGIKQFDFWGIAPEGADQTHPWYGFTKFKKSFGGSPKHYAGTYDIILKPLKYRLFEKSKQLKKFLH
;
A
#
# COMPACT_ATOMS: atom_id res chain seq x y z
N MET A 1 -6.46 12.73 16.21
CA MET A 1 -5.28 11.99 15.70
C MET A 1 -5.76 10.83 14.82
N LYS A 2 -5.47 10.84 13.54
CA LYS A 2 -5.80 9.72 12.63
C LYS A 2 -4.67 8.70 12.66
N ILE A 3 -5.00 7.46 13.00
CA ILE A 3 -4.02 6.37 13.14
C ILE A 3 -3.94 5.61 11.81
N PRO A 4 -2.77 5.51 11.14
CA PRO A 4 -2.61 4.62 10.02
C PRO A 4 -2.61 3.16 10.49
N ILE A 5 -3.07 2.25 9.65
CA ILE A 5 -3.10 0.83 9.99
C ILE A 5 -1.74 0.31 10.48
N THR A 6 -0.64 0.78 9.91
CA THR A 6 0.73 0.38 10.28
C THR A 6 1.15 0.78 11.69
N GLN A 7 0.37 1.62 12.37
CA GLN A 7 0.58 2.07 13.73
C GLN A 7 -0.52 1.59 14.70
N SER A 8 -1.29 0.58 14.29
CA SER A 8 -2.40 0.03 15.05
C SER A 8 -2.02 -1.25 15.83
N LYS A 9 -2.90 -1.67 16.75
CA LYS A 9 -2.77 -2.97 17.43
C LYS A 9 -3.02 -4.14 16.48
N GLU A 10 -3.90 -3.96 15.51
CA GLU A 10 -4.17 -4.94 14.47
C GLU A 10 -2.90 -5.21 13.65
N TRP A 11 -2.14 -4.15 13.34
CA TRP A 11 -0.85 -4.31 12.67
C TRP A 11 0.19 -4.98 13.57
N GLN A 12 0.16 -4.74 14.88
CA GLN A 12 1.00 -5.47 15.84
C GLN A 12 0.69 -6.97 15.80
N THR A 13 -0.59 -7.35 15.76
CA THR A 13 -1.01 -8.75 15.64
C THR A 13 -0.44 -9.37 14.36
N LEU A 14 -0.59 -8.71 13.22
CA LEU A 14 0.02 -9.15 11.96
C LEU A 14 1.53 -9.33 12.08
N GLN A 15 2.26 -8.38 12.68
CA GLN A 15 3.72 -8.51 12.86
C GLN A 15 4.07 -9.72 13.73
N ASN A 16 3.31 -9.99 14.80
CA ASN A 16 3.50 -11.15 15.66
C ASN A 16 3.24 -12.47 14.91
N ASP A 17 2.20 -12.53 14.07
CA ASP A 17 1.89 -13.69 13.23
C ASP A 17 3.00 -13.94 12.19
N LEU A 18 3.63 -12.88 11.69
CA LEU A 18 4.81 -12.91 10.83
C LEU A 18 6.12 -13.21 11.59
N LYS A 19 6.05 -13.52 12.91
CA LYS A 19 7.21 -13.80 13.79
C LYS A 19 8.16 -12.61 13.95
N GLU A 20 7.70 -11.41 13.69
CA GLU A 20 8.45 -10.17 13.96
C GLU A 20 8.26 -9.74 15.42
N THR A 21 9.29 -9.22 16.02
CA THR A 21 9.20 -8.61 17.37
C THR A 21 8.75 -7.17 17.24
N SER A 22 7.65 -6.82 17.90
CA SER A 22 7.10 -5.47 17.84
C SER A 22 6.66 -4.98 19.22
N PHE A 23 6.67 -3.65 19.39
CA PHE A 23 6.34 -2.96 20.63
C PHE A 23 5.32 -1.88 20.35
N PHE A 24 4.23 -1.89 21.06
CA PHE A 24 3.15 -0.92 20.93
C PHE A 24 3.05 -0.09 22.19
N GLU A 25 3.02 1.23 22.04
CA GLU A 25 2.79 2.18 23.14
C GLU A 25 1.75 3.21 22.71
N LYS A 26 0.80 3.47 23.58
CA LYS A 26 -0.25 4.47 23.41
C LYS A 26 -0.52 5.19 24.71
N ASN A 27 -0.59 6.51 24.67
CA ASN A 27 -1.09 7.37 25.73
C ASN A 27 -2.04 8.43 25.13
N GLU A 28 -2.36 9.47 25.91
CA GLU A 28 -3.33 10.50 25.51
C GLU A 28 -2.81 11.39 24.35
N ILE A 29 -1.50 11.54 24.19
CA ILE A 29 -0.91 12.52 23.27
C ILE A 29 -0.14 11.92 22.09
N TYR A 30 0.30 10.65 22.20
CA TYR A 30 0.97 9.95 21.11
C TYR A 30 0.68 8.45 21.11
N GLN A 31 0.98 7.84 19.96
CA GLN A 31 0.98 6.40 19.80
C GLN A 31 2.13 6.00 18.88
N TYR A 32 2.76 4.85 19.15
CA TYR A 32 3.65 4.23 18.18
C TYR A 32 3.59 2.69 18.21
N LEU A 33 3.84 2.10 17.04
CA LEU A 33 4.22 0.71 16.86
C LEU A 33 5.67 0.69 16.33
N ALA A 34 6.58 0.09 17.09
CA ALA A 34 7.98 -0.07 16.73
C ALA A 34 8.29 -1.54 16.45
N ILE A 35 8.80 -1.83 15.27
CA ILE A 35 9.17 -3.18 14.83
C ILE A 35 10.68 -3.34 14.96
N LEU A 36 11.15 -4.38 15.67
CA LEU A 36 12.56 -4.67 15.85
C LEU A 36 13.11 -5.38 14.62
N LYS A 37 13.94 -4.71 13.86
CA LYS A 37 14.63 -5.28 12.71
C LYS A 37 16.04 -5.71 13.06
N LYS A 38 16.38 -6.96 12.75
CA LYS A 38 17.69 -7.56 13.00
C LYS A 38 18.55 -7.45 11.74
N THR A 39 19.81 -7.07 11.92
CA THR A 39 20.81 -7.03 10.84
C THR A 39 22.13 -7.62 11.33
N PRO A 40 23.04 -8.04 10.43
CA PRO A 40 24.37 -8.53 10.84
C PRO A 40 25.20 -7.53 11.67
N VAL A 41 24.94 -6.23 11.51
CA VAL A 41 25.66 -5.16 12.21
C VAL A 41 25.04 -4.84 13.57
N GLY A 42 23.75 -5.13 13.75
CA GLY A 42 22.98 -4.86 14.98
C GLY A 42 21.51 -4.59 14.69
N ASN A 43 20.75 -4.38 15.74
CA ASN A 43 19.30 -4.17 15.65
C ASN A 43 18.96 -2.71 15.42
N TYR A 44 17.76 -2.44 14.87
CA TYR A 44 17.16 -1.11 14.86
C TYR A 44 15.64 -1.21 15.05
N LEU A 45 15.02 -0.16 15.52
CA LEU A 45 13.57 -0.05 15.55
C LEU A 45 13.08 0.66 14.28
N PHE A 46 12.01 0.16 13.68
CA PHE A 46 11.32 0.79 12.55
C PHE A 46 9.89 1.11 12.91
N LEU A 47 9.48 2.36 12.72
CA LEU A 47 8.14 2.88 12.96
C LEU A 47 7.53 3.33 11.62
N PRO A 48 6.88 2.42 10.85
CA PRO A 48 6.28 2.78 9.56
C PRO A 48 5.11 3.74 9.76
N TYR A 49 5.16 4.93 9.14
CA TYR A 49 4.22 6.04 9.32
C TYR A 49 4.04 6.48 10.78
N GLY A 50 5.07 6.32 11.60
CA GLY A 50 5.07 6.68 13.01
C GLY A 50 6.35 7.38 13.48
N PRO A 51 6.34 7.89 14.72
CA PRO A 51 5.23 7.90 15.67
C PRO A 51 4.07 8.80 15.24
N VAL A 52 2.85 8.56 15.77
CA VAL A 52 1.65 9.34 15.49
C VAL A 52 1.35 10.26 16.68
N ALA A 53 1.20 11.55 16.42
CA ALA A 53 0.82 12.58 17.37
C ALA A 53 0.31 13.81 16.62
N ASP A 54 -0.47 14.67 17.31
CA ASP A 54 -1.04 15.89 16.70
C ASP A 54 -0.18 17.14 16.89
N THR A 55 0.83 17.06 17.76
CA THR A 55 1.72 18.20 18.03
C THR A 55 3.19 17.79 17.98
N ARG A 56 4.06 18.77 17.73
CA ARG A 56 5.51 18.59 17.73
C ARG A 56 6.03 18.14 19.10
N GLU A 57 5.48 18.70 20.18
CA GLU A 57 5.85 18.34 21.56
C GLU A 57 5.53 16.89 21.87
N ALA A 58 4.39 16.39 21.39
CA ALA A 58 4.00 14.99 21.51
C ALA A 58 4.91 14.06 20.68
N ILE A 59 5.32 14.46 19.48
CA ILE A 59 6.34 13.74 18.69
C ILE A 59 7.67 13.68 19.45
N GLN A 60 8.09 14.76 20.10
CA GLN A 60 9.31 14.77 20.90
C GLN A 60 9.23 13.79 22.08
N GLN A 61 8.07 13.71 22.73
CA GLN A 61 7.86 12.75 23.84
C GLN A 61 7.87 11.31 23.31
N ALA A 62 7.20 11.02 22.21
CA ALA A 62 7.24 9.71 21.56
C ALA A 62 8.68 9.30 21.18
N ILE A 63 9.48 10.24 20.63
CA ILE A 63 10.88 9.99 20.29
C ILE A 63 11.71 9.68 21.56
N ARG A 64 11.47 10.37 22.67
CA ARG A 64 12.14 10.04 23.95
C ARG A 64 11.79 8.63 24.42
N SER A 65 10.49 8.29 24.43
CA SER A 65 10.02 6.95 24.83
C SER A 65 10.65 5.85 23.96
N VAL A 66 10.53 5.97 22.64
CA VAL A 66 11.08 4.94 21.72
C VAL A 66 12.62 4.89 21.78
N THR A 67 13.29 5.97 22.16
CA THR A 67 14.75 5.98 22.37
C THR A 67 15.15 5.13 23.58
N GLU A 68 14.42 5.22 24.67
CA GLU A 68 14.64 4.35 25.84
C GLU A 68 14.36 2.87 25.50
N LEU A 69 13.31 2.60 24.73
CA LEU A 69 13.04 1.26 24.23
C LEU A 69 14.19 0.75 23.35
N ALA A 70 14.69 1.57 22.43
CA ALA A 70 15.79 1.23 21.56
C ALA A 70 17.10 0.92 22.30
N LYS A 71 17.38 1.67 23.39
CA LYS A 71 18.54 1.40 24.28
C LYS A 71 18.40 0.04 24.97
N LYS A 72 17.21 -0.30 25.51
CA LYS A 72 16.93 -1.59 26.15
C LYS A 72 17.18 -2.77 25.19
N HIS A 73 16.87 -2.61 23.91
CA HIS A 73 17.07 -3.62 22.86
C HIS A 73 18.40 -3.51 22.13
N ASN A 74 19.35 -2.70 22.67
CA ASN A 74 20.69 -2.52 22.13
C ASN A 74 20.74 -2.06 20.66
N CYS A 75 19.72 -1.28 20.24
CA CYS A 75 19.60 -0.80 18.86
C CYS A 75 20.73 0.17 18.47
N ILE A 76 21.05 0.20 17.18
CA ILE A 76 22.05 1.10 16.61
C ILE A 76 21.46 2.42 16.15
N PHE A 77 20.19 2.42 15.74
CA PHE A 77 19.40 3.60 15.38
C PHE A 77 17.90 3.29 15.51
N ILE A 78 17.09 4.33 15.37
CA ILE A 78 15.64 4.24 15.25
C ILE A 78 15.25 4.86 13.91
N ARG A 79 14.47 4.17 13.10
CA ARG A 79 13.90 4.66 11.85
C ARG A 79 12.47 5.06 12.06
N ILE A 80 12.13 6.30 11.76
CA ILE A 80 10.81 6.88 11.95
C ILE A 80 10.29 7.47 10.64
N GLU A 81 8.97 7.48 10.48
CA GLU A 81 8.24 8.07 9.35
C GLU A 81 7.03 8.86 9.89
N PRO A 82 7.23 9.97 10.61
CA PRO A 82 6.13 10.68 11.23
C PRO A 82 5.19 11.30 10.19
N GLN A 83 3.92 11.43 10.56
CA GLN A 83 2.88 11.94 9.65
C GLN A 83 2.76 13.47 9.62
N LEU A 84 3.32 14.18 10.58
CA LEU A 84 3.25 15.64 10.65
C LEU A 84 4.26 16.30 9.71
N ASP A 85 3.79 17.04 8.73
CA ASP A 85 4.63 17.73 7.73
C ASP A 85 5.56 18.78 8.35
N ASP A 86 5.12 19.48 9.41
CA ASP A 86 5.89 20.52 10.07
C ASP A 86 7.01 19.98 10.98
N CYS A 87 7.04 18.66 11.22
CA CYS A 87 8.10 18.00 11.98
C CYS A 87 9.45 17.98 11.25
N ALA A 88 9.49 18.12 9.93
CA ALA A 88 10.71 18.00 9.14
C ALA A 88 11.82 18.92 9.65
N LYS A 89 11.54 20.21 9.89
CA LYS A 89 12.53 21.19 10.42
C LYS A 89 13.07 20.84 11.80
N TYR A 90 12.29 20.13 12.63
CA TYR A 90 12.75 19.65 13.92
C TYR A 90 13.60 18.39 13.74
N LEU A 91 13.15 17.47 12.93
CA LEU A 91 13.83 16.19 12.69
C LEU A 91 15.20 16.40 12.04
N ASP A 92 15.34 17.36 11.13
CA ASP A 92 16.62 17.71 10.50
C ASP A 92 17.72 18.07 11.50
N LYS A 93 17.35 18.50 12.72
CA LYS A 93 18.29 18.84 13.80
C LYS A 93 18.74 17.65 14.64
N ILE A 94 17.94 16.57 14.70
CA ILE A 94 18.16 15.44 15.62
C ILE A 94 18.29 14.08 14.91
N ALA A 95 17.96 14.03 13.64
CA ALA A 95 17.91 12.81 12.84
C ALA A 95 18.51 13.04 11.45
N LYS A 96 18.94 11.98 10.81
CA LYS A 96 19.42 11.98 9.44
C LYS A 96 18.27 11.62 8.50
N LYS A 97 17.91 12.50 7.57
CA LYS A 97 17.00 12.14 6.48
C LYS A 97 17.65 11.06 5.61
N VAL A 98 16.90 10.00 5.30
CA VAL A 98 17.39 8.88 4.51
C VAL A 98 16.45 8.62 3.34
N LYS A 99 16.80 7.65 2.47
CA LYS A 99 15.89 7.24 1.39
C LYS A 99 14.62 6.66 1.98
N ASP A 100 13.48 7.11 1.47
CA ASP A 100 12.17 6.70 1.95
C ASP A 100 11.96 5.20 1.79
N ILE A 101 11.35 4.59 2.80
CA ILE A 101 10.97 3.18 2.85
C ILE A 101 9.50 3.04 2.47
N SER A 102 8.63 3.76 3.19
CA SER A 102 7.23 3.86 2.83
C SER A 102 7.01 5.01 1.83
N PRO A 103 5.98 4.94 0.99
CA PRO A 103 5.64 6.06 0.10
C PRO A 103 5.38 7.35 0.89
N ILE A 104 6.07 8.43 0.54
CA ILE A 104 5.86 9.75 1.16
C ILE A 104 4.67 10.49 0.55
N ASP A 105 4.30 10.15 -0.68
CA ASP A 105 3.14 10.68 -1.36
C ASP A 105 2.13 9.55 -1.55
N THR A 106 0.90 9.74 -1.07
CA THR A 106 -0.23 8.84 -1.28
C THR A 106 -1.40 9.58 -1.94
N TRP A 107 -2.36 8.83 -2.49
CA TRP A 107 -3.53 9.41 -3.14
C TRP A 107 -4.78 9.01 -2.39
N ILE A 108 -5.53 10.00 -1.89
CA ILE A 108 -6.70 9.81 -1.03
C ILE A 108 -7.97 10.21 -1.78
N LEU A 109 -8.95 9.32 -1.82
CA LEU A 109 -10.30 9.61 -2.28
C LEU A 109 -11.23 9.73 -1.06
N ASP A 110 -11.92 10.86 -0.94
CA ASP A 110 -13.01 11.04 0.02
C ASP A 110 -14.25 10.27 -0.44
N LEU A 111 -14.76 9.38 0.41
CA LEU A 111 -15.94 8.57 0.15
C LEU A 111 -17.23 9.14 0.77
N THR A 112 -17.17 10.32 1.40
CA THR A 112 -18.37 10.95 2.00
C THR A 112 -19.42 11.39 0.97
N PRO A 113 -19.06 11.89 -0.25
CA PRO A 113 -20.05 12.21 -1.27
C PRO A 113 -20.84 10.98 -1.73
N ASP A 114 -22.02 11.17 -2.29
CA ASP A 114 -22.81 10.07 -2.85
C ASP A 114 -22.14 9.40 -4.06
N GLU A 115 -22.63 8.21 -4.45
CA GLU A 115 -22.01 7.42 -5.53
C GLU A 115 -22.03 8.16 -6.87
N ALA A 116 -23.10 8.93 -7.17
CA ALA A 116 -23.19 9.69 -8.41
C ALA A 116 -22.13 10.80 -8.48
N THR A 117 -21.93 11.50 -7.37
CA THR A 117 -20.86 12.51 -7.24
C THR A 117 -19.47 11.87 -7.38
N LEU A 118 -19.23 10.72 -6.73
CA LEU A 118 -17.97 10.00 -6.89
C LEU A 118 -17.69 9.62 -8.35
N ILE A 119 -18.71 9.06 -9.03
CA ILE A 119 -18.59 8.69 -10.46
C ILE A 119 -18.34 9.94 -11.32
N SER A 120 -18.99 11.07 -11.04
CA SER A 120 -18.80 12.31 -11.79
C SER A 120 -17.38 12.84 -11.69
N ASN A 121 -16.70 12.60 -10.56
CA ASN A 121 -15.30 13.00 -10.33
C ASN A 121 -14.27 12.09 -11.02
N PHE A 122 -14.67 10.93 -11.53
CA PHE A 122 -13.79 10.10 -12.34
C PHE A 122 -13.47 10.83 -13.66
N THR A 123 -12.28 10.61 -14.22
CA THR A 123 -12.00 11.08 -15.58
C THR A 123 -12.98 10.44 -16.57
N GLN A 124 -13.19 11.10 -17.73
CA GLN A 124 -14.09 10.58 -18.76
C GLN A 124 -13.75 9.14 -19.16
N GLY A 125 -12.45 8.83 -19.35
CA GLY A 125 -12.02 7.46 -19.70
C GLY A 125 -12.38 6.43 -18.63
N THR A 126 -12.20 6.77 -17.35
CA THR A 126 -12.54 5.87 -16.23
C THR A 126 -14.05 5.68 -16.12
N ARG A 127 -14.86 6.75 -16.30
CA ARG A 127 -16.34 6.65 -16.34
C ARG A 127 -16.80 5.74 -17.48
N THR A 128 -16.25 5.93 -18.68
CA THR A 128 -16.57 5.08 -19.84
C THR A 128 -16.24 3.62 -19.56
N CYS A 129 -15.05 3.35 -19.01
CA CYS A 129 -14.67 2.00 -18.59
C CYS A 129 -15.64 1.43 -17.56
N TYR A 130 -15.98 2.20 -16.51
CA TYR A 130 -16.90 1.78 -15.46
C TYR A 130 -18.29 1.38 -16.02
N HIS A 131 -18.87 2.21 -16.87
CA HIS A 131 -20.18 1.92 -17.50
C HIS A 131 -20.15 0.72 -18.45
N ASN A 132 -18.99 0.38 -18.99
CA ASN A 132 -18.81 -0.76 -19.88
C ASN A 132 -18.46 -2.08 -19.16
N VAL A 133 -18.07 -2.05 -17.88
CA VAL A 133 -17.73 -3.25 -17.10
C VAL A 133 -18.79 -4.36 -17.23
N PRO A 134 -20.11 -4.09 -17.05
CA PRO A 134 -21.14 -5.15 -17.15
C PRO A 134 -21.19 -5.83 -18.53
N LYS A 135 -20.81 -5.11 -19.60
CA LYS A 135 -20.85 -5.60 -20.98
C LYS A 135 -19.59 -6.39 -21.38
N ARG A 136 -18.59 -6.43 -20.50
CA ARG A 136 -17.26 -7.02 -20.81
C ARG A 136 -17.03 -8.36 -20.13
N GLY A 137 -18.09 -8.97 -19.56
CA GLY A 137 -17.97 -10.27 -18.91
C GLY A 137 -17.07 -10.26 -17.65
N LEU A 138 -17.02 -9.14 -16.93
CA LEU A 138 -16.18 -8.99 -15.75
C LEU A 138 -17.02 -9.11 -14.47
N ALA A 139 -16.78 -10.14 -13.68
CA ALA A 139 -17.37 -10.33 -12.35
C ALA A 139 -16.33 -10.07 -11.26
N VAL A 140 -16.71 -9.31 -10.24
CA VAL A 140 -15.86 -9.02 -9.08
C VAL A 140 -16.35 -9.82 -7.88
N GLU A 141 -15.48 -10.62 -7.33
CA GLU A 141 -15.74 -11.43 -6.14
C GLU A 141 -14.81 -11.04 -5.00
N THR A 142 -15.28 -11.22 -3.77
CA THR A 142 -14.45 -11.05 -2.56
C THR A 142 -14.28 -12.39 -1.86
N THR A 143 -13.09 -12.62 -1.30
CA THR A 143 -12.81 -13.86 -0.59
C THR A 143 -11.85 -13.64 0.58
N LYS A 144 -11.96 -14.53 1.58
CA LYS A 144 -10.99 -14.74 2.66
C LYS A 144 -10.25 -16.08 2.48
N ASP A 145 -10.56 -16.80 1.41
CA ASP A 145 -9.93 -18.09 1.15
C ASP A 145 -8.43 -17.90 0.86
N GLN A 146 -7.63 -18.62 1.62
CA GLN A 146 -6.17 -18.61 1.52
C GLN A 146 -5.67 -19.07 0.14
N ASP A 147 -6.43 -19.94 -0.54
CA ASP A 147 -6.09 -20.37 -1.89
C ASP A 147 -6.28 -19.26 -2.94
N GLY A 148 -7.15 -18.28 -2.68
CA GLY A 148 -7.31 -17.10 -3.52
C GLY A 148 -6.02 -16.30 -3.71
N ILE A 149 -5.10 -16.33 -2.74
CA ILE A 149 -3.79 -15.66 -2.80
C ILE A 149 -2.94 -16.16 -3.98
N LYS A 150 -3.08 -17.42 -4.37
CA LYS A 150 -2.34 -17.99 -5.51
C LYS A 150 -2.59 -17.21 -6.82
N HIS A 151 -3.82 -16.68 -7.00
CA HIS A 151 -4.14 -15.85 -8.16
C HIS A 151 -3.37 -14.53 -8.12
N LEU A 152 -3.35 -13.84 -6.97
CA LEU A 152 -2.58 -12.60 -6.82
C LEU A 152 -1.10 -12.83 -7.07
N ILE A 153 -0.51 -13.88 -6.50
CA ILE A 153 0.90 -14.23 -6.68
C ILE A 153 1.21 -14.55 -8.16
N SER A 154 0.35 -15.35 -8.81
CA SER A 154 0.52 -15.69 -10.23
C SER A 154 0.56 -14.44 -11.11
N LEU A 155 -0.37 -13.50 -10.88
CA LEU A 155 -0.43 -12.23 -11.61
C LEU A 155 0.77 -11.32 -11.29
N GLN A 156 1.20 -11.23 -10.03
CA GLN A 156 2.39 -10.47 -9.64
C GLN A 156 3.67 -11.04 -10.25
N ASN A 157 3.83 -12.37 -10.27
CA ASN A 157 5.00 -13.03 -10.85
C ASN A 157 5.17 -12.73 -12.34
N GLN A 158 4.08 -12.55 -13.10
CA GLN A 158 4.16 -12.13 -14.51
C GLN A 158 4.80 -10.73 -14.64
N ILE A 159 4.51 -9.82 -13.71
CA ILE A 159 5.05 -8.45 -13.70
C ILE A 159 6.49 -8.45 -13.19
N PHE A 160 6.75 -9.15 -12.09
CA PHE A 160 8.06 -9.14 -11.41
C PHE A 160 9.15 -9.79 -12.24
N LYS A 161 8.85 -10.91 -12.94
CA LYS A 161 9.78 -11.53 -13.90
C LYS A 161 10.25 -10.54 -14.96
N LYS A 162 9.33 -9.73 -15.52
CA LYS A 162 9.66 -8.73 -16.54
C LYS A 162 10.48 -7.56 -15.99
N LYS A 163 10.33 -7.23 -14.69
CA LYS A 163 10.98 -6.08 -14.04
C LYS A 163 12.16 -6.47 -13.16
N HIS A 164 12.54 -7.75 -13.10
CA HIS A 164 13.58 -8.30 -12.20
C HIS A 164 13.36 -7.91 -10.73
N LEU A 165 12.10 -7.94 -10.29
CA LEU A 165 11.70 -7.64 -8.91
C LEU A 165 11.41 -8.94 -8.16
N THR A 166 11.66 -8.93 -6.85
CA THR A 166 11.25 -10.02 -5.95
C THR A 166 9.87 -9.74 -5.41
N GLY A 167 8.94 -10.69 -5.54
CA GLY A 167 7.60 -10.63 -4.97
C GLY A 167 7.59 -10.91 -3.48
N TYR A 168 6.42 -10.74 -2.89
CA TYR A 168 6.19 -11.18 -1.51
C TYR A 168 6.11 -12.71 -1.46
N ASP A 169 6.56 -13.26 -0.33
CA ASP A 169 6.40 -14.68 -0.02
C ASP A 169 4.91 -15.06 0.11
N GLU A 170 4.54 -16.26 -0.33
CA GLU A 170 3.15 -16.74 -0.26
C GLU A 170 2.63 -16.76 1.18
N ASN A 171 3.44 -17.21 2.13
CA ASN A 171 3.06 -17.26 3.54
C ASN A 171 2.85 -15.84 4.10
N TYR A 172 3.63 -14.86 3.66
CA TYR A 172 3.44 -13.46 4.02
C TYR A 172 2.05 -12.97 3.58
N LEU A 173 1.68 -13.15 2.31
CA LEU A 173 0.38 -12.72 1.77
C LEU A 173 -0.80 -13.50 2.37
N LYS A 174 -0.62 -14.78 2.65
CA LYS A 174 -1.61 -15.59 3.39
C LYS A 174 -1.82 -15.07 4.81
N THR A 175 -0.73 -14.72 5.50
CA THR A 175 -0.82 -14.15 6.85
C THR A 175 -1.52 -12.79 6.84
N GLU A 176 -1.28 -11.94 5.81
CA GLU A 176 -2.02 -10.70 5.61
C GLU A 176 -3.52 -10.98 5.38
N LEU A 177 -3.88 -11.90 4.49
CA LEU A 177 -5.28 -12.22 4.19
C LEU A 177 -6.03 -12.84 5.38
N ALA A 178 -5.32 -13.57 6.26
CA ALA A 178 -5.90 -14.14 7.47
C ALA A 178 -6.35 -13.08 8.47
N GLN A 179 -5.85 -11.85 8.37
CA GLN A 179 -6.21 -10.78 9.29
C GLN A 179 -7.68 -10.35 9.10
N PRO A 180 -8.41 -10.02 10.19
CA PRO A 180 -9.81 -9.58 10.10
C PRO A 180 -10.03 -8.38 9.17
N PHE A 181 -9.06 -7.46 9.15
CA PHE A 181 -9.11 -6.22 8.36
C PHE A 181 -8.78 -6.40 6.87
N ALA A 182 -8.29 -7.56 6.45
CA ALA A 182 -7.90 -7.81 5.07
C ALA A 182 -9.04 -8.44 4.25
N THR A 183 -9.17 -8.09 2.97
CA THR A 183 -10.10 -8.71 2.03
C THR A 183 -9.45 -8.81 0.66
N LEU A 184 -9.49 -9.97 0.05
CA LEU A 184 -9.01 -10.19 -1.31
C LEU A 184 -10.18 -10.02 -2.29
N TYR A 185 -9.97 -9.19 -3.32
CA TYR A 185 -10.86 -9.00 -4.45
C TYR A 185 -10.26 -9.68 -5.67
N LEU A 186 -11.08 -10.43 -6.40
CA LEU A 186 -10.74 -11.14 -7.63
C LEU A 186 -11.65 -10.66 -8.75
N VAL A 187 -11.11 -10.42 -9.93
CA VAL A 187 -11.90 -10.18 -11.14
C VAL A 187 -11.81 -11.40 -12.03
N LYS A 188 -12.94 -12.07 -12.19
CA LYS A 188 -13.10 -13.19 -13.11
C LYS A 188 -13.68 -12.72 -14.44
N TYR A 189 -13.23 -13.33 -15.50
CA TYR A 189 -13.83 -13.15 -16.82
C TYR A 189 -14.84 -14.25 -17.08
N HIS A 190 -16.01 -13.88 -17.59
CA HIS A 190 -17.02 -14.79 -18.12
C HIS A 190 -17.37 -14.38 -19.55
N HIS A 191 -17.51 -15.37 -20.43
CA HIS A 191 -17.93 -15.08 -21.77
C HIS A 191 -19.30 -14.37 -21.75
N PRO A 192 -19.39 -13.17 -22.36
CA PRO A 192 -20.70 -12.51 -22.49
C PRO A 192 -21.66 -13.39 -23.26
N ASP A 193 -22.91 -13.52 -22.80
CA ASP A 193 -23.98 -14.28 -23.47
C ASP A 193 -24.40 -13.71 -24.85
N THR A 194 -23.75 -12.66 -25.30
CA THR A 194 -24.00 -12.06 -26.60
C THR A 194 -23.33 -12.88 -27.71
N ASN A 195 -24.12 -13.62 -28.46
CA ASN A 195 -23.72 -14.09 -29.79
C ASN A 195 -23.15 -12.87 -30.55
N PRO A 196 -21.92 -12.93 -31.07
CA PRO A 196 -21.36 -11.80 -31.81
C PRO A 196 -22.20 -11.61 -33.07
N THR A 197 -23.16 -10.70 -32.99
CA THR A 197 -24.08 -10.38 -34.10
C THR A 197 -23.35 -9.58 -35.20
N ASN A 198 -22.06 -9.28 -35.02
CA ASN A 198 -21.29 -8.55 -36.02
C ASN A 198 -19.95 -9.25 -36.30
N PRO A 199 -19.76 -9.86 -37.50
CA PRO A 199 -18.50 -10.50 -37.91
C PRO A 199 -17.29 -9.54 -37.89
N GLU A 200 -17.51 -8.23 -37.91
CA GLU A 200 -16.46 -7.22 -37.93
C GLU A 200 -15.83 -6.93 -36.54
N GLU A 201 -16.40 -7.45 -35.43
CA GLU A 201 -15.84 -7.36 -34.08
C GLU A 201 -14.89 -8.53 -33.73
N GLN A 202 -14.37 -9.29 -34.66
CA GLN A 202 -13.30 -10.25 -34.38
C GLN A 202 -12.03 -9.49 -34.00
N THR A 203 -11.91 -9.16 -32.70
CA THR A 203 -10.68 -8.60 -32.18
C THR A 203 -9.58 -9.65 -32.21
N THR A 204 -8.42 -9.31 -32.77
CA THR A 204 -7.20 -10.12 -32.68
C THR A 204 -6.61 -10.19 -31.26
N ASP A 205 -7.29 -9.58 -30.30
CA ASP A 205 -6.86 -9.54 -28.91
C ASP A 205 -7.10 -10.88 -28.23
N PRO A 206 -6.19 -11.32 -27.36
CA PRO A 206 -6.39 -12.53 -26.60
C PRO A 206 -7.60 -12.36 -25.66
N ILE A 207 -8.48 -13.35 -25.67
CA ILE A 207 -9.66 -13.44 -24.78
C ILE A 207 -9.31 -14.38 -23.63
N PRO A 208 -9.63 -14.03 -22.35
CA PRO A 208 -9.43 -14.95 -21.24
C PRO A 208 -10.32 -16.19 -21.34
N GLU A 209 -9.93 -17.28 -20.70
CA GLU A 209 -10.79 -18.44 -20.50
C GLU A 209 -11.97 -18.10 -19.58
N ASP A 210 -13.11 -18.80 -19.75
CA ASP A 210 -14.25 -18.61 -18.84
C ASP A 210 -13.86 -18.96 -17.41
N GLY A 211 -14.26 -18.12 -16.45
CA GLY A 211 -13.87 -18.25 -15.04
C GLY A 211 -12.41 -17.84 -14.72
N GLN A 212 -11.60 -17.44 -15.71
CA GLN A 212 -10.22 -17.04 -15.46
C GLN A 212 -10.13 -15.76 -14.61
N VAL A 213 -9.31 -15.81 -13.55
CA VAL A 213 -8.97 -14.60 -12.76
C VAL A 213 -7.94 -13.76 -13.52
N ILE A 214 -8.30 -12.52 -13.85
CA ILE A 214 -7.47 -11.60 -14.65
C ILE A 214 -6.99 -10.36 -13.88
N ALA A 215 -7.54 -10.11 -12.69
CA ALA A 215 -7.02 -9.13 -11.76
C ALA A 215 -7.30 -9.56 -10.33
N ALA A 216 -6.41 -9.20 -9.42
CA ALA A 216 -6.55 -9.48 -7.99
C ALA A 216 -5.95 -8.33 -7.16
N SER A 217 -6.57 -8.04 -6.00
CA SER A 217 -6.04 -7.06 -5.08
C SER A 217 -6.43 -7.35 -3.64
N LEU A 218 -5.49 -7.12 -2.74
CA LEU A 218 -5.67 -7.18 -1.30
C LEU A 218 -5.92 -5.78 -0.76
N PHE A 219 -7.02 -5.60 -0.03
CA PHE A 219 -7.39 -4.37 0.64
C PHE A 219 -7.40 -4.57 2.15
N PHE A 220 -7.04 -3.50 2.87
CA PHE A 220 -7.10 -3.46 4.33
C PHE A 220 -8.05 -2.36 4.77
N ASP A 221 -8.98 -2.71 5.67
CA ASP A 221 -9.91 -1.76 6.29
C ASP A 221 -9.44 -1.49 7.72
N HIS A 222 -9.20 -0.22 8.05
CA HIS A 222 -8.85 0.20 9.41
C HIS A 222 -9.46 1.56 9.71
N ASP A 223 -10.14 1.66 10.85
CA ASP A 223 -10.95 2.80 11.20
C ASP A 223 -11.88 3.21 10.04
N ASP A 224 -11.81 4.42 9.57
CA ASP A 224 -12.61 4.94 8.47
C ASP A 224 -11.87 4.96 7.11
N THR A 225 -10.81 4.14 6.96
CA THR A 225 -9.98 4.10 5.74
C THR A 225 -9.84 2.69 5.19
N ARG A 226 -10.07 2.55 3.86
CA ARG A 226 -9.67 1.37 3.07
C ARG A 226 -8.36 1.66 2.37
N TYR A 227 -7.38 0.77 2.53
CA TYR A 227 -6.06 0.84 1.90
C TYR A 227 -5.96 -0.13 0.75
N TYR A 228 -5.50 0.35 -0.42
CA TYR A 228 -5.20 -0.44 -1.60
C TYR A 228 -3.75 -0.93 -1.52
N MET A 229 -3.54 -2.14 -1.02
CA MET A 229 -2.22 -2.65 -0.65
C MET A 229 -1.52 -3.37 -1.80
N GLN A 230 -1.87 -4.62 -2.04
CA GLN A 230 -1.26 -5.48 -3.05
C GLN A 230 -2.18 -5.60 -4.24
N SER A 231 -1.65 -5.47 -5.46
CA SER A 231 -2.47 -5.58 -6.66
C SER A 231 -1.69 -6.08 -7.85
N ALA A 232 -2.36 -6.84 -8.70
CA ALA A 232 -1.85 -7.21 -10.01
C ALA A 232 -3.01 -7.46 -11.00
N SER A 233 -2.73 -7.27 -12.28
CA SER A 233 -3.63 -7.63 -13.39
C SER A 233 -2.85 -8.25 -14.54
N ASP A 234 -3.51 -9.14 -15.27
CA ASP A 234 -2.91 -9.80 -16.42
C ASP A 234 -2.74 -8.82 -17.58
N GLN A 235 -1.50 -8.54 -17.94
CA GLN A 235 -1.17 -7.58 -18.98
C GLN A 235 -1.54 -8.05 -20.39
N ARG A 236 -1.82 -9.34 -20.58
CA ARG A 236 -2.33 -9.87 -21.85
C ARG A 236 -3.72 -9.30 -22.16
N TYR A 237 -4.52 -9.07 -21.13
CA TYR A 237 -5.90 -8.60 -21.21
C TYR A 237 -6.07 -7.13 -20.83
N ARG A 238 -5.04 -6.32 -21.02
CA ARG A 238 -5.01 -4.89 -20.62
C ARG A 238 -6.11 -4.02 -21.25
N LYS A 239 -6.73 -4.49 -22.36
CA LYS A 239 -7.87 -3.80 -23.00
C LYS A 239 -9.19 -4.03 -22.26
N LEU A 240 -9.28 -5.08 -21.43
CA LEU A 240 -10.41 -5.27 -20.53
C LEU A 240 -10.24 -4.35 -19.31
N PRO A 241 -11.31 -3.64 -18.88
CA PRO A 241 -11.24 -2.70 -17.75
C PRO A 241 -11.25 -3.41 -16.38
N ALA A 242 -10.50 -4.52 -16.23
CA ALA A 242 -10.50 -5.37 -15.04
C ALA A 242 -10.09 -4.60 -13.76
N THR A 243 -9.05 -3.76 -13.86
CA THR A 243 -8.62 -2.95 -12.70
C THR A 243 -9.62 -1.85 -12.36
N VAL A 244 -10.35 -1.30 -13.35
CA VAL A 244 -11.45 -0.35 -13.08
C VAL A 244 -12.60 -1.08 -12.39
N ALA A 245 -13.00 -2.26 -12.88
CA ALA A 245 -14.03 -3.09 -12.24
C ALA A 245 -13.69 -3.39 -10.78
N LEU A 246 -12.45 -3.83 -10.53
CA LEU A 246 -11.94 -4.14 -9.19
C LEU A 246 -12.00 -2.93 -8.26
N LEU A 247 -11.42 -1.79 -8.68
CA LEU A 247 -11.33 -0.59 -7.84
C LEU A 247 -12.68 0.05 -7.59
N THR A 248 -13.57 0.15 -8.61
CA THR A 248 -14.92 0.70 -8.40
C THR A 248 -15.74 -0.17 -7.46
N SER A 249 -15.66 -1.51 -7.58
CA SER A 249 -16.29 -2.42 -6.63
C SER A 249 -15.76 -2.23 -5.22
N ALA A 250 -14.45 -2.11 -5.03
CA ALA A 250 -13.84 -1.89 -3.73
C ALA A 250 -14.17 -0.51 -3.13
N ILE A 251 -14.24 0.55 -3.95
CA ILE A 251 -14.61 1.92 -3.54
C ILE A 251 -16.06 1.95 -3.04
N PHE A 252 -17.00 1.41 -3.83
CA PHE A 252 -18.41 1.44 -3.46
C PHE A 252 -18.74 0.47 -2.31
N ASP A 253 -18.07 -0.67 -2.21
CA ASP A 253 -18.17 -1.55 -1.05
C ASP A 253 -17.67 -0.85 0.23
N ALA A 254 -16.52 -0.16 0.17
CA ALA A 254 -16.01 0.63 1.29
C ALA A 254 -17.03 1.70 1.72
N LYS A 255 -17.59 2.44 0.77
CA LYS A 255 -18.63 3.44 1.04
C LYS A 255 -19.86 2.82 1.71
N ARG A 256 -20.40 1.70 1.21
CA ARG A 256 -21.56 0.99 1.81
C ARG A 256 -21.26 0.49 3.23
N LYS A 257 -20.00 0.17 3.54
CA LYS A 257 -19.53 -0.18 4.90
C LYS A 257 -19.34 1.03 5.81
N GLY A 258 -19.60 2.25 5.35
CA GLY A 258 -19.44 3.49 6.12
C GLY A 258 -18.00 3.97 6.23
N ILE A 259 -17.06 3.39 5.47
CA ILE A 259 -15.68 3.85 5.36
C ILE A 259 -15.68 5.19 4.63
N LYS A 260 -14.93 6.16 5.16
CA LYS A 260 -14.95 7.54 4.71
C LYS A 260 -13.84 7.89 3.73
N GLN A 261 -12.76 7.10 3.70
CA GLN A 261 -11.61 7.36 2.85
C GLN A 261 -11.12 6.09 2.17
N PHE A 262 -10.68 6.24 0.92
CA PHE A 262 -9.97 5.21 0.18
C PHE A 262 -8.55 5.71 -0.10
N ASP A 263 -7.57 5.04 0.49
CA ASP A 263 -6.15 5.34 0.28
C ASP A 263 -5.60 4.42 -0.83
N PHE A 264 -5.35 5.00 -1.99
CA PHE A 264 -4.72 4.28 -3.11
C PHE A 264 -3.25 3.94 -2.86
N TRP A 265 -2.72 4.29 -1.68
CA TRP A 265 -1.31 4.11 -1.33
C TRP A 265 -0.38 4.94 -2.22
N GLY A 266 0.91 4.56 -2.26
CA GLY A 266 1.96 5.31 -2.91
C GLY A 266 1.67 5.80 -4.33
N ILE A 267 2.06 7.04 -4.61
CA ILE A 267 2.08 7.68 -5.92
C ILE A 267 3.48 8.23 -6.22
N ALA A 268 3.75 8.58 -7.48
CA ALA A 268 4.95 9.31 -7.84
C ALA A 268 4.94 10.72 -7.21
N PRO A 269 6.10 11.26 -6.84
CA PRO A 269 6.21 12.63 -6.35
C PRO A 269 5.58 13.64 -7.29
N GLU A 270 5.16 14.77 -6.75
CA GLU A 270 4.67 15.88 -7.57
C GLU A 270 5.74 16.32 -8.57
N GLY A 271 5.33 16.60 -9.80
CA GLY A 271 6.25 16.97 -10.89
C GLY A 271 7.01 15.81 -11.53
N ALA A 272 6.81 14.56 -11.08
CA ALA A 272 7.42 13.41 -11.73
C ALA A 272 6.96 13.29 -13.19
N ASP A 273 7.93 13.11 -14.09
CA ASP A 273 7.69 12.95 -15.53
C ASP A 273 7.35 11.49 -15.93
N GLN A 274 7.13 11.29 -17.23
CA GLN A 274 6.76 9.98 -17.78
C GLN A 274 7.82 8.90 -17.61
N THR A 275 9.07 9.25 -17.32
CA THR A 275 10.17 8.30 -17.10
C THR A 275 10.15 7.71 -15.68
N HIS A 276 9.43 8.34 -14.75
CA HIS A 276 9.32 7.85 -13.39
C HIS A 276 8.60 6.48 -13.36
N PRO A 277 9.15 5.44 -12.68
CA PRO A 277 8.58 4.10 -12.66
C PRO A 277 7.12 4.03 -12.20
N TRP A 278 6.69 5.02 -11.41
CA TRP A 278 5.36 5.11 -10.84
C TRP A 278 4.41 6.03 -11.61
N TYR A 279 4.85 6.67 -12.69
CA TYR A 279 4.04 7.63 -13.44
C TYR A 279 2.72 7.04 -13.93
N GLY A 280 2.78 5.87 -14.59
CA GLY A 280 1.60 5.25 -15.21
C GLY A 280 0.51 4.89 -14.20
N PHE A 281 0.88 4.24 -13.10
CA PHE A 281 -0.11 3.88 -12.09
C PHE A 281 -0.55 5.09 -11.24
N THR A 282 0.27 6.12 -11.10
CA THR A 282 -0.14 7.39 -10.48
C THR A 282 -1.24 8.07 -11.30
N LYS A 283 -1.06 8.17 -12.62
CA LYS A 283 -2.08 8.70 -13.54
C LYS A 283 -3.38 7.90 -13.43
N PHE A 284 -3.27 6.57 -13.34
CA PHE A 284 -4.42 5.69 -13.17
C PHE A 284 -5.14 5.93 -11.83
N LYS A 285 -4.42 6.00 -10.70
CA LYS A 285 -5.02 6.31 -9.39
C LYS A 285 -5.74 7.66 -9.37
N LYS A 286 -5.12 8.68 -9.93
CA LYS A 286 -5.69 10.03 -10.07
C LYS A 286 -6.97 10.05 -10.90
N SER A 287 -7.17 9.09 -11.78
CA SER A 287 -8.35 9.03 -12.66
C SER A 287 -9.66 8.73 -11.93
N PHE A 288 -9.62 8.33 -10.67
CA PHE A 288 -10.78 8.12 -9.79
C PHE A 288 -11.16 9.38 -8.98
N GLY A 289 -10.54 10.53 -9.22
CA GLY A 289 -10.70 11.71 -8.37
C GLY A 289 -9.83 11.62 -7.12
N GLY A 290 -10.07 12.51 -6.15
CA GLY A 290 -9.30 12.57 -4.91
C GLY A 290 -8.15 13.59 -4.93
N SER A 291 -7.27 13.53 -3.92
CA SER A 291 -6.19 14.48 -3.71
C SER A 291 -4.92 13.81 -3.15
N PRO A 292 -3.74 14.41 -3.34
CA PRO A 292 -2.52 13.90 -2.76
C PRO A 292 -2.49 14.13 -1.24
N LYS A 293 -1.81 13.22 -0.53
CA LYS A 293 -1.39 13.42 0.85
C LYS A 293 0.13 13.23 0.91
N HIS A 294 0.81 14.20 1.49
CA HIS A 294 2.27 14.18 1.66
C HIS A 294 2.63 13.87 3.11
N TYR A 295 3.76 13.18 3.31
CA TYR A 295 4.32 12.80 4.62
C TYR A 295 5.74 13.32 4.75
N ALA A 296 6.25 13.49 5.97
CA ALA A 296 7.59 14.05 6.24
C ALA A 296 8.75 13.22 5.66
N GLY A 297 8.50 11.94 5.35
CA GLY A 297 9.52 11.00 4.85
C GLY A 297 10.25 10.27 5.97
N THR A 298 11.35 9.59 5.61
CA THR A 298 12.05 8.66 6.48
C THR A 298 13.27 9.30 7.13
N TYR A 299 13.40 9.15 8.45
CA TYR A 299 14.51 9.68 9.25
C TYR A 299 15.12 8.61 10.15
N ASP A 300 16.44 8.64 10.30
CA ASP A 300 17.20 7.77 11.22
C ASP A 300 17.74 8.57 12.40
N ILE A 301 17.28 8.26 13.62
CA ILE A 301 17.83 8.76 14.87
C ILE A 301 18.99 7.84 15.28
N ILE A 302 20.20 8.33 15.17
CA ILE A 302 21.42 7.53 15.30
C ILE A 302 21.81 7.42 16.78
N LEU A 303 21.85 6.20 17.32
CA LEU A 303 22.24 5.92 18.71
C LEU A 303 23.70 5.46 18.81
N LYS A 304 24.22 4.75 17.81
CA LYS A 304 25.60 4.22 17.79
C LYS A 304 26.29 4.58 16.46
N PRO A 305 26.95 5.75 16.37
CA PRO A 305 27.44 6.27 15.11
C PRO A 305 28.39 5.34 14.33
N LEU A 306 29.33 4.66 15.02
CA LEU A 306 30.27 3.76 14.38
C LEU A 306 29.57 2.54 13.74
N LYS A 307 28.65 1.90 14.50
CA LYS A 307 27.87 0.77 13.97
C LYS A 307 26.91 1.20 12.86
N TYR A 308 26.34 2.42 12.95
CA TYR A 308 25.50 2.96 11.89
C TYR A 308 26.27 3.16 10.58
N ARG A 309 27.52 3.66 10.63
CA ARG A 309 28.38 3.75 9.44
C ARG A 309 28.66 2.38 8.81
N LEU A 310 28.87 1.36 9.62
CA LEU A 310 29.05 -0.02 9.12
C LEU A 310 27.76 -0.55 8.47
N PHE A 311 26.60 -0.28 9.06
CA PHE A 311 25.30 -0.63 8.49
C PHE A 311 25.09 0.03 7.12
N GLU A 312 25.35 1.33 6.98
CA GLU A 312 25.23 2.04 5.70
C GLU A 312 26.19 1.45 4.63
N LYS A 313 27.44 1.16 4.98
CA LYS A 313 28.40 0.49 4.07
C LYS A 313 27.91 -0.90 3.63
N SER A 314 27.35 -1.69 4.55
CA SER A 314 26.82 -3.03 4.24
C SER A 314 25.65 -3.00 3.24
N LYS A 315 24.84 -1.95 3.27
CA LYS A 315 23.77 -1.72 2.27
C LYS A 315 24.33 -1.41 0.88
N GLN A 316 25.39 -0.61 0.81
CA GLN A 316 26.01 -0.27 -0.47
C GLN A 316 26.62 -1.52 -1.13
N LEU A 317 27.32 -2.36 -0.35
CA LEU A 317 27.90 -3.62 -0.85
C LEU A 317 26.83 -4.58 -1.41
N LYS A 318 25.68 -4.72 -0.75
CA LYS A 318 24.56 -5.55 -1.28
C LYS A 318 23.99 -5.03 -2.60
N LYS A 319 24.03 -3.71 -2.86
CA LYS A 319 23.59 -3.13 -4.15
C LYS A 319 24.56 -3.38 -5.30
N PHE A 320 25.84 -3.61 -5.02
CA PHE A 320 26.85 -3.92 -6.04
C PHE A 320 26.91 -5.42 -6.38
N LEU A 321 26.29 -6.29 -5.56
CA LEU A 321 26.28 -7.75 -5.73
C LEU A 321 24.96 -8.28 -6.35
N HIS A 322 24.02 -7.39 -6.63
CA HIS A 322 22.76 -7.64 -7.34
C HIS A 322 22.54 -6.62 -8.46
#